data_18a62d4a4277a2f7b32a0a3083f9e9de
#
_entry.id   18a62d4a4277a2f7b32a0a3083f9e9de
#
_cell.length_a   1.000
_cell.length_b   1.000
_cell.length_c   1.000
_cell.angle_alpha   90.00
_cell.angle_beta   90.00
_cell.angle_gamma   90.00
#
_symmetry.space_group_name_H-M   'P 1'
#
loop_
_entity.id
_entity.type
_entity.pdbx_description
1 polymer ?
#
loop_
_entity_poly.entity_id
_entity_poly.type
_entity_poly.pdbx_seq_one_letter_code
_entity_poly.pdbx_strand_id
1 'polypeptide(L)' 'MKELMEVYKESLRKLQQRHEQLVQEIHVYDKRVALLEEEMDELCEAMSMMRRHLPD' A
#
# COMPACT_ATOMS: atom_id res chain seq x y z
N MET A 1 -22.82 -24.84 -25.89
CA MET A 1 -22.90 -24.61 -24.42
C MET A 1 -21.57 -24.77 -23.72
N LYS A 2 -20.72 -25.70 -24.15
CA LYS A 2 -19.36 -25.83 -23.61
C LYS A 2 -18.54 -24.54 -23.79
N GLU A 3 -18.72 -23.88 -24.93
CA GLU A 3 -18.01 -22.65 -25.24
C GLU A 3 -18.33 -21.51 -24.27
N LEU A 4 -19.58 -21.40 -23.88
CA LEU A 4 -20.02 -20.34 -22.96
C LEU A 4 -19.44 -20.57 -21.56
N MET A 5 -19.40 -21.80 -21.10
CA MET A 5 -18.81 -22.15 -19.81
C MET A 5 -17.29 -21.93 -19.79
N GLU A 6 -16.63 -22.21 -20.90
CA GLU A 6 -15.19 -21.97 -21.02
C GLU A 6 -14.86 -20.49 -20.97
N VAL A 7 -15.63 -19.66 -21.68
CA VAL A 7 -15.46 -18.23 -21.66
C VAL A 7 -15.70 -17.68 -20.25
N TYR A 8 -16.69 -18.19 -19.56
CA TYR A 8 -17.00 -17.78 -18.20
C TYR A 8 -15.87 -18.14 -17.23
N LYS A 9 -15.35 -19.35 -17.33
CA LYS A 9 -14.22 -19.80 -16.51
C LYS A 9 -12.97 -18.96 -16.77
N GLU A 10 -12.71 -18.63 -18.02
CA GLU A 10 -11.56 -17.81 -18.38
C GLU A 10 -11.69 -16.39 -17.85
N SER A 11 -12.90 -15.82 -17.94
CA SER A 11 -13.17 -14.50 -17.36
C SER A 11 -12.96 -14.49 -15.87
N LEU A 12 -13.42 -15.53 -15.17
CA LEU A 12 -13.24 -15.67 -13.73
C LEU A 12 -11.76 -15.73 -13.37
N ARG A 13 -10.99 -16.50 -14.12
CA ARG A 13 -9.55 -16.63 -13.88
C ARG A 13 -8.82 -15.30 -14.04
N LYS A 14 -9.19 -14.53 -15.07
CA LYS A 14 -8.62 -13.20 -15.28
C LYS A 14 -8.95 -12.25 -14.14
N LEU A 15 -10.18 -12.30 -13.65
CA LEU A 15 -10.60 -11.49 -12.53
C LEU A 15 -9.85 -11.86 -11.24
N GLN A 16 -9.64 -13.14 -11.01
CA GLN A 16 -8.87 -13.63 -9.87
C GLN A 16 -7.42 -13.15 -9.92
N GLN A 17 -6.79 -13.24 -11.10
CA GLN A 17 -5.43 -12.76 -11.29
C GLN A 17 -5.32 -11.26 -11.03
N ARG A 18 -6.29 -10.49 -11.52
CA ARG A 18 -6.32 -9.05 -11.28
C ARG A 18 -6.52 -8.74 -9.80
N HIS A 19 -7.36 -9.51 -9.14
CA HIS A 19 -7.59 -9.37 -7.71
C HIS A 19 -6.30 -9.59 -6.92
N GLU A 20 -5.55 -10.63 -7.26
CA GLU A 20 -4.26 -10.91 -6.61
C GLU A 20 -3.26 -9.77 -6.82
N GLN A 21 -3.20 -9.23 -8.05
CA GLN A 21 -2.33 -8.10 -8.35
C GLN A 21 -2.71 -6.87 -7.54
N LEU A 22 -4.00 -6.59 -7.41
CA LEU A 22 -4.48 -5.46 -6.63
C LEU A 22 -4.15 -5.61 -5.14
N VAL A 23 -4.29 -6.82 -4.61
CA VAL A 23 -3.95 -7.10 -3.22
C VAL A 23 -2.45 -6.87 -2.98
N GLN A 24 -1.60 -7.30 -3.91
CA GLN A 24 -0.16 -7.07 -3.83
C GLN A 24 0.19 -5.58 -3.89
N GLU A 25 -0.47 -4.84 -4.78
CA GLU A 25 -0.26 -3.40 -4.89
C GLU A 25 -0.65 -2.68 -3.60
N ILE A 26 -1.78 -3.03 -3.02
CA ILE A 26 -2.23 -2.48 -1.74
C ILE A 26 -1.18 -2.74 -0.65
N HIS A 27 -0.64 -3.94 -0.62
CA HIS A 27 0.38 -4.31 0.36
C HIS A 27 1.65 -3.46 0.21
N VAL A 28 2.07 -3.20 -1.02
CA VAL A 28 3.23 -2.34 -1.29
C VAL A 28 2.95 -0.90 -0.84
N TYR A 29 1.77 -0.38 -1.13
CA TYR A 29 1.39 0.96 -0.70
C TYR A 29 1.29 1.07 0.81
N ASP A 30 0.75 0.07 1.47
CA ASP A 30 0.68 0.05 2.94
C ASP A 30 2.08 0.11 3.57
N LYS A 31 3.04 -0.61 3.01
CA LYS A 31 4.43 -0.55 3.47
C LYS A 31 5.03 0.83 3.27
N ARG A 32 4.74 1.47 2.13
CA ARG A 32 5.21 2.82 1.85
C ARG A 32 4.65 3.83 2.83
N VAL A 33 3.36 3.73 3.09
CA VAL A 33 2.69 4.62 4.04
C VAL A 33 3.30 4.46 5.44
N ALA A 34 3.55 3.22 5.86
CA ALA A 34 4.16 2.95 7.16
C ALA A 34 5.57 3.57 7.26
N LEU A 35 6.37 3.47 6.20
CA LEU A 35 7.70 4.09 6.16
C LEU A 35 7.62 5.61 6.23
N LEU A 36 6.67 6.19 5.50
CA LEU A 36 6.46 7.64 5.51
C LEU A 36 6.01 8.12 6.90
N GLU A 37 5.17 7.36 7.57
CA GLU A 37 4.74 7.68 8.92
C GLU A 37 5.92 7.66 9.90
N GLU A 38 6.82 6.68 9.78
CA GLU A 38 8.03 6.63 10.58
C GLU A 38 8.91 7.85 10.34
N GLU A 39 9.09 8.26 9.09
CA GLU A 39 9.87 9.45 8.75
C GLU A 39 9.23 10.71 9.33
N MET A 40 7.91 10.80 9.28
CA MET A 40 7.21 11.93 9.89
C MET A 40 7.38 11.99 11.39
N ASP A 41 7.33 10.84 12.06
CA ASP A 41 7.54 10.76 13.50
C ASP A 41 8.96 11.19 13.86
N GLU A 42 9.96 10.73 13.12
CA GLU A 42 11.36 11.12 13.31
C GLU A 42 11.54 12.62 13.12
N LEU A 43 10.89 13.18 12.10
CA LEU A 43 10.95 14.61 11.82
C LEU A 43 10.30 15.40 12.96
N CYS A 44 9.16 14.95 13.45
CA CYS A 44 8.48 15.58 14.59
C CYS A 44 9.34 15.57 15.84
N GLU A 45 10.03 14.46 16.13
CA GLU A 45 10.95 14.34 17.24
C GLU A 45 12.11 15.31 17.09
N ALA A 46 12.70 15.37 15.91
CA ALA A 46 13.83 16.27 15.62
C ALA A 46 13.40 17.72 15.80
N MET A 47 12.22 18.09 15.33
CA MET A 47 11.69 19.43 15.48
C MET A 47 11.43 19.77 16.95
N SER A 48 10.91 18.83 17.72
CA SER A 48 10.67 19.01 19.15
C SER A 48 11.98 19.20 19.91
N MET A 49 13.01 18.42 19.56
CA MET A 49 14.33 18.56 20.15
C MET A 49 14.95 19.92 19.83
N MET A 50 14.82 20.38 18.61
CA MET A 50 15.32 21.70 18.21
C MET A 50 14.65 22.81 18.99
N ARG A 51 13.33 22.74 19.19
CA ARG A 51 12.60 23.74 19.97
C ARG A 51 13.06 23.78 21.42
N ARG A 52 13.42 22.64 22.02
CA ARG A 52 13.90 22.57 23.39
C ARG A 52 15.28 23.18 23.57
N HIS A 53 16.12 23.13 22.53
CA HIS A 53 17.49 23.59 22.58
C HIS A 53 17.70 24.99 22.02
N LEU A 54 16.67 25.57 21.38
CA LEU A 54 16.76 26.94 20.87
C LEU A 54 16.56 27.93 22.02
N PRO A 55 17.47 28.87 22.21
CA PRO A 55 17.27 29.94 23.18
C PRO A 55 16.14 30.86 22.73
N ASP A 56 15.33 31.27 23.62
CA ASP A 56 14.25 32.22 23.34
C ASP A 56 14.80 33.62 23.00
#